data_18d799391138c67438739d973a9e0577
#
_entry.id   18d799391138c67438739d973a9e0577
#
_cell.length_a   1.000
_cell.length_b   1.000
_cell.length_c   1.000
_cell.angle_alpha   90.00
_cell.angle_beta   90.00
_cell.angle_gamma   90.00
#
_symmetry.space_group_name_H-M   'P 1'
#
loop_
_entity.id
_entity.type
_entity.pdbx_description
1 polymer ?
#
loop_
_entity_poly.entity_id
_entity_poly.type
_entity_poly.pdbx_seq_one_letter_code
_entity_poly.pdbx_strand_id
1 'polypeptide(L)'
;NADVSCDLYSKMAGTCLKKTAEIRNFEESILHTFYAATRKEKGKRGRIMENFIRESAKKSVGRVYILGRWLLLAGVCGIVLGFVAGLFGRCITIVTGFRQTHEWMLYLLPLAGLVIVAMYRFDPYKSDTNRVLEGIQSGTYVPLRMSPLIIASTILTHACGGSAGREGAALQLGGSLGGTIGKWLKLDEYDQKAMIMCGMSAAFSALFG
;
A
#
# COMPACT_ATOMS: atom_id res chain seq x y z
N ASN A 1 -4.26 3.52 20.58
CA ASN A 1 -3.81 3.77 19.20
C ASN A 1 -2.69 2.80 18.75
N ALA A 2 -1.86 2.28 19.67
CA ALA A 2 -0.85 1.26 19.37
C ALA A 2 -1.46 -0.10 19.02
N ASP A 3 -2.56 -0.47 19.68
CA ASP A 3 -3.25 -1.75 19.45
C ASP A 3 -3.87 -1.87 18.05
N VAL A 4 -4.39 -0.78 17.51
CA VAL A 4 -4.99 -0.75 16.16
C VAL A 4 -3.92 -0.92 15.07
N SER A 5 -2.73 -0.34 15.26
CA SER A 5 -1.60 -0.53 14.36
C SER A 5 -1.11 -1.96 14.37
N CYS A 6 -1.00 -2.58 15.55
CA CYS A 6 -0.54 -3.96 15.69
C CYS A 6 -1.50 -4.97 15.04
N ASP A 7 -2.82 -4.76 15.18
CA ASP A 7 -3.85 -5.59 14.56
C ASP A 7 -3.86 -5.45 13.02
N LEU A 8 -3.59 -4.24 12.52
CA LEU A 8 -3.49 -3.99 11.08
C LEU A 8 -2.26 -4.70 10.47
N TYR A 9 -1.10 -4.62 11.14
CA TYR A 9 0.11 -5.32 10.71
C TYR A 9 -0.06 -6.84 10.75
N SER A 10 -0.71 -7.37 11.79
CA SER A 10 -1.02 -8.79 11.93
C SER A 10 -1.92 -9.28 10.78
N LYS A 11 -2.95 -8.52 10.41
CA LYS A 11 -3.84 -8.84 9.29
C LYS A 11 -3.14 -8.74 7.94
N MET A 12 -2.26 -7.75 7.73
CA MET A 12 -1.48 -7.61 6.49
C MET A 12 -0.48 -8.77 6.34
N ALA A 13 0.26 -9.11 7.39
CA ALA A 13 1.16 -10.25 7.42
C ALA A 13 0.42 -11.58 7.19
N GLY A 14 -0.75 -11.75 7.82
CA GLY A 14 -1.62 -12.91 7.64
C GLY A 14 -2.13 -13.09 6.22
N THR A 15 -2.46 -11.99 5.53
CA THR A 15 -2.92 -12.03 4.14
C THR A 15 -1.78 -12.38 3.18
N CYS A 16 -0.60 -11.84 3.42
CA CYS A 16 0.60 -12.16 2.64
C CYS A 16 1.03 -13.63 2.82
N LEU A 17 1.04 -14.11 4.06
CA LEU A 17 1.33 -15.51 4.42
C LEU A 17 0.29 -16.48 3.83
N LYS A 18 -0.98 -16.11 3.82
CA LYS A 18 -2.06 -16.94 3.25
C LYS A 18 -1.91 -17.09 1.75
N LYS A 19 -1.54 -16.03 1.03
CA LYS A 19 -1.29 -16.06 -0.41
C LYS A 19 -0.04 -16.87 -0.76
N THR A 20 1.00 -16.81 0.08
CA THR A 20 2.21 -17.63 -0.07
C THR A 20 1.93 -19.11 0.24
N ALA A 21 1.05 -19.40 1.20
CA ALA A 21 0.60 -20.76 1.49
C ALA A 21 -0.27 -21.36 0.35
N GLU A 22 -1.13 -20.54 -0.26
CA GLU A 22 -1.91 -20.98 -1.44
C GLU A 22 -1.01 -21.31 -2.64
N ILE A 23 0.05 -20.52 -2.86
CA ILE A 23 1.04 -20.80 -3.93
C ILE A 23 1.76 -22.12 -3.62
N ARG A 24 2.19 -22.34 -2.39
CA ARG A 24 2.88 -23.58 -1.97
C ARG A 24 1.98 -24.82 -2.06
N ASN A 25 0.75 -24.75 -1.56
CA ASN A 25 -0.21 -25.86 -1.67
C ASN A 25 -0.55 -26.19 -3.11
N PHE A 26 -0.49 -25.20 -4.00
CA PHE A 26 -0.70 -25.39 -5.42
C PHE A 26 0.50 -26.10 -6.09
N GLU A 27 1.75 -25.80 -5.70
CA GLU A 27 2.94 -26.51 -6.16
C GLU A 27 2.94 -27.98 -5.71
N GLU A 28 2.57 -28.26 -4.45
CA GLU A 28 2.43 -29.63 -3.95
C GLU A 28 1.32 -30.39 -4.69
N SER A 29 0.21 -29.75 -4.99
CA SER A 29 -0.88 -30.35 -5.77
C SER A 29 -0.45 -30.73 -7.20
N ILE A 30 0.39 -29.87 -7.82
CA ILE A 30 0.98 -30.19 -9.16
C ILE A 30 1.93 -31.40 -9.06
N LEU A 31 2.79 -31.42 -8.05
CA LEU A 31 3.73 -32.52 -7.82
C LEU A 31 3.01 -33.85 -7.56
N HIS A 32 1.98 -33.84 -6.72
CA HIS A 32 1.16 -35.03 -6.45
C HIS A 32 0.42 -35.55 -7.68
N THR A 33 -0.13 -34.64 -8.49
CA THR A 33 -0.81 -35.00 -9.75
C THR A 33 0.19 -35.57 -10.76
N PHE A 34 1.40 -35.04 -10.80
CA PHE A 34 2.48 -35.55 -11.66
C PHE A 34 2.94 -36.96 -11.25
N TYR A 35 3.05 -37.24 -9.96
CA TYR A 35 3.48 -38.54 -9.42
C TYR A 35 2.39 -39.62 -9.58
N ALA A 36 1.13 -39.25 -9.46
CA ALA A 36 0.00 -40.16 -9.66
C ALA A 36 -0.18 -40.56 -11.13
N ALA A 37 0.09 -39.65 -12.06
CA ALA A 37 -0.01 -39.89 -13.50
C ALA A 37 1.10 -40.83 -14.06
N THR A 38 2.27 -40.84 -13.42
CA THR A 38 3.41 -41.66 -13.86
C THR A 38 3.25 -43.15 -13.57
N ARG A 39 2.26 -43.58 -12.81
CA ARG A 39 2.12 -44.97 -12.33
C ARG A 39 1.14 -45.86 -13.13
N LYS A 40 0.36 -45.30 -14.05
CA LYS A 40 -0.64 -46.09 -14.78
C LYS A 40 -0.62 -45.80 -16.30
N GLU A 41 -0.23 -46.79 -17.08
CA GLU A 41 -0.44 -47.05 -18.52
C GLU A 41 0.54 -46.44 -19.55
N LYS A 42 1.37 -47.33 -20.10
CA LYS A 42 2.37 -47.09 -21.15
C LYS A 42 1.83 -46.88 -22.60
N GLY A 43 0.54 -47.04 -22.88
CA GLY A 43 0.02 -47.04 -24.24
C GLY A 43 -0.83 -45.84 -24.70
N LYS A 44 -1.48 -45.09 -23.79
CA LYS A 44 -2.22 -43.85 -24.10
C LYS A 44 -1.44 -42.56 -23.75
N ARG A 45 -0.21 -42.74 -23.30
CA ARG A 45 0.62 -41.71 -22.66
C ARG A 45 0.99 -40.51 -23.54
N GLY A 46 1.23 -40.68 -24.80
CA GLY A 46 1.76 -39.59 -25.64
C GLY A 46 0.77 -38.44 -25.79
N ARG A 47 -0.47 -38.73 -26.19
CA ARG A 47 -1.47 -37.69 -26.44
C ARG A 47 -1.99 -36.98 -25.18
N ILE A 48 -2.12 -37.72 -24.08
CA ILE A 48 -2.59 -37.16 -22.80
C ILE A 48 -1.49 -36.25 -22.17
N MET A 49 -0.24 -36.73 -22.25
CA MET A 49 0.92 -35.99 -21.76
C MET A 49 1.13 -34.69 -22.56
N GLU A 50 1.00 -34.75 -23.87
CA GLU A 50 1.17 -33.58 -24.75
C GLU A 50 0.07 -32.51 -24.51
N ASN A 51 -1.18 -32.95 -24.35
CA ASN A 51 -2.28 -32.08 -24.01
C ASN A 51 -2.14 -31.48 -22.57
N PHE A 52 -1.70 -32.31 -21.62
CA PHE A 52 -1.46 -31.86 -20.24
C PHE A 52 -0.31 -30.83 -20.16
N ILE A 53 0.80 -31.10 -20.86
CA ILE A 53 1.93 -30.17 -20.96
C ILE A 53 1.49 -28.87 -21.64
N ARG A 54 0.69 -28.95 -22.69
CA ARG A 54 0.16 -27.81 -23.42
C ARG A 54 -0.80 -26.97 -22.58
N GLU A 55 -1.67 -27.58 -21.80
CA GLU A 55 -2.57 -26.89 -20.88
C GLU A 55 -1.81 -26.29 -19.67
N SER A 56 -0.88 -27.06 -19.12
CA SER A 56 -0.02 -26.59 -18.03
C SER A 56 0.89 -25.44 -18.47
N ALA A 57 1.44 -25.51 -19.69
CA ALA A 57 2.22 -24.43 -20.27
C ALA A 57 1.36 -23.16 -20.51
N LYS A 58 0.15 -23.31 -21.06
CA LYS A 58 -0.79 -22.20 -21.23
C LYS A 58 -1.18 -21.54 -19.89
N LYS A 59 -1.46 -22.36 -18.88
CA LYS A 59 -1.75 -21.87 -17.52
C LYS A 59 -0.53 -21.21 -16.87
N SER A 60 0.67 -21.71 -17.11
CA SER A 60 1.92 -21.12 -16.62
C SER A 60 2.24 -19.80 -17.31
N VAL A 61 2.07 -19.71 -18.61
CA VAL A 61 2.26 -18.45 -19.37
C VAL A 61 1.27 -17.38 -18.90
N GLY A 62 0.00 -17.75 -18.69
CA GLY A 62 -0.99 -16.81 -18.13
C GLY A 62 -0.60 -16.29 -16.74
N ARG A 63 -0.06 -17.15 -15.88
CA ARG A 63 0.43 -16.75 -14.54
C ARG A 63 1.66 -15.85 -14.59
N VAL A 64 2.62 -16.18 -15.44
CA VAL A 64 3.82 -15.35 -15.65
C VAL A 64 3.43 -13.97 -16.17
N TYR A 65 2.45 -13.89 -17.06
CA TYR A 65 1.93 -12.60 -17.53
C TYR A 65 1.27 -11.79 -16.41
N ILE A 66 0.45 -12.43 -15.58
CA ILE A 66 -0.21 -11.79 -14.42
C ILE A 66 0.85 -11.32 -13.42
N LEU A 67 1.83 -12.17 -13.08
CA LEU A 67 2.95 -11.81 -12.20
C LEU A 67 3.77 -10.65 -12.76
N GLY A 68 4.11 -10.69 -14.06
CA GLY A 68 4.83 -9.60 -14.71
C GLY A 68 4.08 -8.28 -14.65
N ARG A 69 2.78 -8.30 -14.89
CA ARG A 69 1.91 -7.12 -14.77
C ARG A 69 1.92 -6.55 -13.34
N TRP A 70 1.79 -7.41 -12.33
CA TRP A 70 1.81 -6.99 -10.92
C TRP A 70 3.18 -6.48 -10.48
N LEU A 71 4.26 -7.10 -10.94
CA LEU A 71 5.63 -6.62 -10.67
C LEU A 71 5.88 -5.24 -11.29
N LEU A 72 5.43 -5.01 -12.52
CA LEU A 72 5.51 -3.72 -13.18
C LEU A 72 4.71 -2.66 -12.41
N LEU A 73 3.47 -2.97 -12.04
CA LEU A 73 2.63 -2.08 -11.26
C LEU A 73 3.26 -1.76 -9.90
N ALA A 74 3.76 -2.77 -9.19
CA ALA A 74 4.45 -2.59 -7.92
C ALA A 74 5.69 -1.72 -8.06
N GLY A 75 6.49 -1.92 -9.12
CA GLY A 75 7.67 -1.10 -9.40
C GLY A 75 7.33 0.37 -9.63
N VAL A 76 6.38 0.65 -10.54
CA VAL A 76 5.96 2.03 -10.85
C VAL A 76 5.34 2.70 -9.62
N CYS A 77 4.43 2.01 -8.93
CA CYS A 77 3.82 2.55 -7.70
C CYS A 77 4.86 2.76 -6.60
N GLY A 78 5.79 1.83 -6.42
CA GLY A 78 6.86 1.95 -5.44
C GLY A 78 7.76 3.17 -5.69
N ILE A 79 8.12 3.44 -6.95
CA ILE A 79 8.91 4.61 -7.31
C ILE A 79 8.15 5.91 -7.01
N VAL A 80 6.88 6.01 -7.44
CA VAL A 80 6.05 7.21 -7.21
C VAL A 80 5.83 7.46 -5.72
N LEU A 81 5.42 6.42 -5.00
CA LEU A 81 5.15 6.50 -3.56
C LEU A 81 6.42 6.75 -2.76
N GLY A 82 7.52 6.09 -3.12
CA GLY A 82 8.82 6.28 -2.50
C GLY A 82 9.34 7.71 -2.68
N PHE A 83 9.19 8.27 -3.87
CA PHE A 83 9.57 9.66 -4.15
C PHE A 83 8.73 10.64 -3.33
N VAL A 84 7.40 10.51 -3.31
CA VAL A 84 6.52 11.42 -2.57
C VAL A 84 6.74 11.30 -1.07
N ALA A 85 6.84 10.09 -0.53
CA ALA A 85 7.07 9.86 0.90
C ALA A 85 8.48 10.29 1.33
N GLY A 86 9.49 10.06 0.49
CA GLY A 86 10.86 10.52 0.74
C GLY A 86 10.96 12.04 0.72
N LEU A 87 10.27 12.72 -0.23
CA LEU A 87 10.17 14.18 -0.24
C LEU A 87 9.49 14.70 1.02
N PHE A 88 8.38 14.09 1.44
CA PHE A 88 7.69 14.43 2.67
C PHE A 88 8.60 14.28 3.90
N GLY A 89 9.34 13.17 4.02
CA GLY A 89 10.29 12.95 5.11
C GLY A 89 11.39 14.01 5.14
N ARG A 90 11.96 14.37 3.98
CA ARG A 90 12.95 15.44 3.87
C ARG A 90 12.40 16.80 4.26
N CYS A 91 11.19 17.15 3.83
CA CYS A 91 10.54 18.40 4.23
C CYS A 91 10.40 18.50 5.76
N ILE A 92 9.95 17.42 6.41
CA ILE A 92 9.84 17.38 7.87
C ILE A 92 11.21 17.58 8.54
N THR A 93 12.25 16.90 8.05
CA THR A 93 13.60 17.01 8.62
C THR A 93 14.14 18.46 8.50
N ILE A 94 13.98 19.08 7.34
CA ILE A 94 14.41 20.46 7.09
C ILE A 94 13.67 21.43 8.03
N VAL A 95 12.36 21.31 8.09
CA VAL A 95 11.50 22.18 8.91
C VAL A 95 11.79 22.02 10.41
N THR A 96 12.01 20.79 10.85
CA THR A 96 12.38 20.50 12.25
C THR A 96 13.76 21.07 12.57
N GLY A 97 14.73 20.96 11.67
CA GLY A 97 16.05 21.57 11.83
C GLY A 97 15.98 23.10 11.90
N PHE A 98 15.19 23.73 11.03
CA PHE A 98 14.97 25.18 11.06
C PHE A 98 14.34 25.64 12.38
N ARG A 99 13.36 24.92 12.90
CA ARG A 99 12.76 25.19 14.19
C ARG A 99 13.77 25.15 15.36
N GLN A 100 14.70 24.19 15.34
CA GLN A 100 15.71 24.06 16.40
C GLN A 100 16.61 25.28 16.51
N THR A 101 16.78 26.04 15.43
CA THR A 101 17.54 27.31 15.43
C THR A 101 16.67 28.51 15.79
N HIS A 102 15.34 28.39 15.80
CA HIS A 102 14.39 29.47 16.01
C HIS A 102 13.34 29.09 17.06
N GLU A 103 13.71 29.12 18.34
CA GLU A 103 12.84 28.70 19.44
C GLU A 103 11.52 29.48 19.54
N TRP A 104 11.51 30.74 19.09
CA TRP A 104 10.32 31.60 19.10
C TRP A 104 9.15 31.03 18.25
N MET A 105 9.43 30.11 17.31
CA MET A 105 8.40 29.45 16.50
C MET A 105 7.42 28.64 17.36
N LEU A 106 7.81 28.24 18.56
CA LEU A 106 6.94 27.52 19.49
C LEU A 106 5.70 28.35 19.89
N TYR A 107 5.86 29.66 20.01
CA TYR A 107 4.75 30.56 20.33
C TYR A 107 3.73 30.67 19.19
N LEU A 108 4.09 30.27 17.97
CA LEU A 108 3.18 30.25 16.83
C LEU A 108 2.30 28.98 16.77
N LEU A 109 2.52 28.01 17.67
CA LEU A 109 1.76 26.77 17.70
C LEU A 109 0.23 26.97 17.76
N PRO A 110 -0.33 27.88 18.60
CA PRO A 110 -1.77 28.13 18.60
C PRO A 110 -2.28 28.69 17.27
N LEU A 111 -1.52 29.57 16.65
CA LEU A 111 -1.85 30.14 15.34
C LEU A 111 -1.82 29.07 14.24
N ALA A 112 -0.81 28.20 14.26
CA ALA A 112 -0.73 27.05 13.34
C ALA A 112 -1.94 26.12 13.51
N GLY A 113 -2.36 25.85 14.75
CA GLY A 113 -3.57 25.08 15.03
C GLY A 113 -4.82 25.70 14.41
N LEU A 114 -4.97 27.02 14.52
CA LEU A 114 -6.09 27.74 13.90
C LEU A 114 -6.07 27.63 12.37
N VAL A 115 -4.90 27.77 11.76
CA VAL A 115 -4.72 27.61 10.31
C VAL A 115 -5.06 26.18 9.87
N ILE A 116 -4.61 25.18 10.61
CA ILE A 116 -4.93 23.77 10.32
C ILE A 116 -6.44 23.55 10.39
N VAL A 117 -7.09 24.02 11.45
CA VAL A 117 -8.56 23.92 11.59
C VAL A 117 -9.27 24.60 10.41
N ALA A 118 -8.81 25.78 10.00
CA ALA A 118 -9.34 26.48 8.85
C ALA A 118 -9.16 25.66 7.55
N MET A 119 -7.97 25.06 7.32
CA MET A 119 -7.70 24.21 6.18
C MET A 119 -8.66 23.01 6.13
N TYR A 120 -8.88 22.32 7.23
CA TYR A 120 -9.80 21.18 7.30
C TYR A 120 -11.27 21.59 7.24
N ARG A 121 -11.61 22.82 7.66
CA ARG A 121 -13.00 23.35 7.54
C ARG A 121 -13.41 23.55 6.08
N PHE A 122 -12.46 23.89 5.22
CA PHE A 122 -12.69 24.06 3.78
C PHE A 122 -12.64 22.74 2.99
N ASP A 123 -12.30 21.61 3.64
CA ASP A 123 -12.31 20.30 3.02
C ASP A 123 -13.71 19.66 3.09
N PRO A 124 -14.43 19.56 1.95
CA PRO A 124 -15.77 19.00 1.91
C PRO A 124 -15.82 17.50 2.23
N TYR A 125 -14.66 16.82 2.23
CA TYR A 125 -14.56 15.37 2.37
C TYR A 125 -14.21 14.90 3.79
N LYS A 126 -14.05 15.81 4.77
CA LYS A 126 -13.63 15.50 6.15
C LYS A 126 -12.49 14.47 6.13
N SER A 127 -11.32 14.92 5.67
CA SER A 127 -10.11 14.10 5.58
C SER A 127 -9.75 13.53 6.96
N ASP A 128 -10.06 12.25 7.18
CA ASP A 128 -9.81 11.56 8.44
C ASP A 128 -9.13 10.21 8.17
N THR A 129 -8.31 9.76 9.12
CA THR A 129 -7.66 8.43 9.10
C THR A 129 -8.68 7.31 8.94
N ASN A 130 -9.86 7.47 9.53
CA ASN A 130 -10.94 6.51 9.44
C ASN A 130 -11.38 6.25 7.99
N ARG A 131 -11.31 7.25 7.11
CA ARG A 131 -11.63 7.09 5.69
C ARG A 131 -10.64 6.20 4.94
N VAL A 132 -9.37 6.25 5.30
CA VAL A 132 -8.37 5.35 4.71
C VAL A 132 -8.61 3.92 5.18
N LEU A 133 -8.93 3.74 6.46
CA LEU A 133 -9.29 2.44 7.02
C LEU A 133 -10.59 1.90 6.42
N GLU A 134 -11.58 2.74 6.25
CA GLU A 134 -12.83 2.39 5.57
C GLU A 134 -12.59 2.00 4.11
N GLY A 135 -11.68 2.70 3.41
CA GLY A 135 -11.24 2.35 2.06
C GLY A 135 -10.63 0.95 1.97
N ILE A 136 -9.87 0.52 3.00
CA ILE A 136 -9.30 -0.82 3.07
C ILE A 136 -10.41 -1.87 3.30
N GLN A 137 -11.37 -1.58 4.15
CA GLN A 137 -12.44 -2.53 4.51
C GLN A 137 -13.48 -2.67 3.40
N SER A 138 -13.95 -1.55 2.88
CA SER A 138 -15.06 -1.49 1.92
C SER A 138 -14.62 -1.40 0.46
N GLY A 139 -13.34 -1.18 0.17
CA GLY A 139 -12.86 -0.87 -1.18
C GLY A 139 -13.27 0.51 -1.68
N THR A 140 -13.76 1.36 -0.75
CA THR A 140 -14.22 2.70 -1.09
C THR A 140 -13.05 3.60 -1.49
N TYR A 141 -13.28 4.44 -2.47
CA TYR A 141 -12.28 5.39 -2.97
C TYR A 141 -11.80 6.37 -1.89
N VAL A 142 -10.50 6.42 -1.69
CA VAL A 142 -9.82 7.43 -0.87
C VAL A 142 -9.42 8.60 -1.77
N PRO A 143 -9.97 9.81 -1.57
CA PRO A 143 -9.71 10.93 -2.48
C PRO A 143 -8.27 11.43 -2.38
N LEU A 144 -7.64 11.64 -3.55
CA LEU A 144 -6.27 12.15 -3.65
C LEU A 144 -6.07 13.52 -2.95
N ARG A 145 -7.13 14.30 -2.84
CA ARG A 145 -7.11 15.63 -2.18
C ARG A 145 -6.71 15.56 -0.70
N MET A 146 -6.86 14.40 -0.06
CA MET A 146 -6.40 14.20 1.32
C MET A 146 -4.87 14.31 1.45
N SER A 147 -4.12 13.84 0.45
CA SER A 147 -2.65 13.79 0.51
C SER A 147 -2.00 15.17 0.74
N PRO A 148 -2.28 16.21 -0.08
CA PRO A 148 -1.64 17.51 0.11
C PRO A 148 -2.07 18.18 1.42
N LEU A 149 -3.31 17.96 1.87
CA LEU A 149 -3.80 18.52 3.12
C LEU A 149 -3.08 17.92 4.33
N ILE A 150 -2.87 16.60 4.34
CA ILE A 150 -2.15 15.88 5.38
C ILE A 150 -0.67 16.31 5.41
N ILE A 151 -0.04 16.42 4.24
CA ILE A 151 1.34 16.88 4.11
C ILE A 151 1.47 18.29 4.69
N ALA A 152 0.63 19.23 4.25
CA ALA A 152 0.69 20.61 4.66
C ALA A 152 0.44 20.77 6.17
N SER A 153 -0.59 20.13 6.72
CA SER A 153 -0.90 20.20 8.15
C SER A 153 0.20 19.58 9.01
N THR A 154 0.79 18.46 8.58
CA THR A 154 1.87 17.80 9.31
C THR A 154 3.15 18.66 9.31
N ILE A 155 3.53 19.22 8.15
CA ILE A 155 4.69 20.11 8.04
C ILE A 155 4.48 21.35 8.91
N LEU A 156 3.31 21.97 8.86
CA LEU A 156 2.99 23.16 9.68
C LEU A 156 3.06 22.87 11.18
N THR A 157 2.54 21.70 11.60
CA THR A 157 2.63 21.27 13.00
C THR A 157 4.08 21.12 13.45
N HIS A 158 4.93 20.46 12.64
CA HIS A 158 6.35 20.29 12.96
C HIS A 158 7.12 21.61 12.94
N ALA A 159 6.76 22.51 12.03
CA ALA A 159 7.36 23.85 11.96
C ALA A 159 7.16 24.62 13.27
N CYS A 160 5.97 24.53 13.86
CA CYS A 160 5.64 25.23 15.11
C CYS A 160 5.98 24.43 16.38
N GLY A 161 6.64 23.28 16.27
CA GLY A 161 7.09 22.49 17.42
C GLY A 161 6.05 21.51 17.98
N GLY A 162 4.94 21.32 17.30
CA GLY A 162 3.97 20.29 17.66
C GLY A 162 4.48 18.88 17.33
N SER A 163 4.12 17.92 18.16
CA SER A 163 4.43 16.49 17.94
C SER A 163 3.27 15.82 17.19
N ALA A 164 3.26 15.93 15.88
CA ALA A 164 2.35 15.15 15.03
C ALA A 164 3.00 13.81 14.64
N GLY A 165 2.20 12.75 14.65
CA GLY A 165 2.68 11.42 14.23
C GLY A 165 3.00 11.37 12.73
N ARG A 166 4.28 11.32 12.38
CA ARG A 166 4.75 11.17 10.99
C ARG A 166 4.27 9.86 10.35
N GLU A 167 4.12 8.84 11.18
CA GLU A 167 3.69 7.50 10.78
C GLU A 167 2.26 7.50 10.23
N GLY A 168 1.32 8.08 10.98
CA GLY A 168 -0.06 8.21 10.53
C GLY A 168 -0.21 9.00 9.25
N ALA A 169 0.54 10.11 9.11
CA ALA A 169 0.56 10.91 7.90
C ALA A 169 1.10 10.13 6.69
N ALA A 170 2.17 9.34 6.87
CA ALA A 170 2.73 8.51 5.80
C ALA A 170 1.75 7.39 5.35
N LEU A 171 1.07 6.75 6.31
CA LEU A 171 0.07 5.73 6.00
C LEU A 171 -1.11 6.33 5.22
N GLN A 172 -1.63 7.47 5.65
CA GLN A 172 -2.72 8.16 4.95
C GLN A 172 -2.31 8.61 3.54
N LEU A 173 -1.09 9.15 3.41
CA LEU A 173 -0.51 9.54 2.14
C LEU A 173 -0.40 8.34 1.19
N GLY A 174 0.21 7.25 1.66
CA GLY A 174 0.36 6.03 0.89
C GLY A 174 -0.97 5.39 0.50
N GLY A 175 -1.91 5.34 1.42
CA GLY A 175 -3.26 4.79 1.18
C GLY A 175 -4.06 5.59 0.16
N SER A 176 -4.03 6.93 0.23
CA SER A 176 -4.74 7.79 -0.71
C SER A 176 -4.12 7.75 -2.12
N LEU A 177 -2.79 7.74 -2.22
CA LEU A 177 -2.09 7.58 -3.49
C LEU A 177 -2.31 6.19 -4.09
N GLY A 178 -2.15 5.13 -3.29
CA GLY A 178 -2.39 3.75 -3.72
C GLY A 178 -3.84 3.53 -4.20
N GLY A 179 -4.82 4.04 -3.45
CA GLY A 179 -6.22 3.99 -3.84
C GLY A 179 -6.53 4.76 -5.13
N THR A 180 -5.88 5.92 -5.32
CA THR A 180 -6.02 6.71 -6.55
C THR A 180 -5.45 5.99 -7.77
N ILE A 181 -4.25 5.41 -7.62
CA ILE A 181 -3.61 4.63 -8.69
C ILE A 181 -4.48 3.40 -9.03
N GLY A 182 -4.98 2.68 -8.01
CA GLY A 182 -5.88 1.56 -8.22
C GLY A 182 -7.14 1.92 -9.00
N LYS A 183 -7.75 3.06 -8.67
CA LYS A 183 -8.91 3.59 -9.40
C LYS A 183 -8.57 3.99 -10.83
N TRP A 184 -7.42 4.63 -11.03
CA TRP A 184 -6.97 5.07 -12.37
C TRP A 184 -6.72 3.88 -13.29
N LEU A 185 -6.23 2.78 -12.73
CA LEU A 185 -6.03 1.51 -13.42
C LEU A 185 -7.32 0.68 -13.58
N LYS A 186 -8.45 1.17 -13.06
CA LYS A 186 -9.75 0.48 -13.07
C LYS A 186 -9.65 -0.95 -12.53
N LEU A 187 -8.93 -1.11 -11.41
CA LEU A 187 -8.79 -2.39 -10.74
C LEU A 187 -10.10 -2.81 -10.08
N ASP A 188 -10.30 -4.12 -9.96
CA ASP A 188 -11.42 -4.69 -9.24
C ASP A 188 -11.34 -4.31 -7.75
N GLU A 189 -12.47 -4.40 -7.04
CA GLU A 189 -12.57 -4.01 -5.61
C GLU A 189 -11.51 -4.70 -4.73
N TYR A 190 -11.23 -5.98 -4.98
CA TYR A 190 -10.22 -6.75 -4.26
C TYR A 190 -8.80 -6.23 -4.54
N ASP A 191 -8.47 -6.01 -5.80
CA ASP A 191 -7.18 -5.49 -6.24
C ASP A 191 -6.97 -4.04 -5.78
N GLN A 192 -8.05 -3.26 -5.68
CA GLN A 192 -8.01 -1.90 -5.17
C GLN A 192 -7.66 -1.87 -3.67
N LYS A 193 -8.24 -2.77 -2.86
CA LYS A 193 -7.84 -2.93 -1.45
C LYS A 193 -6.36 -3.29 -1.32
N ALA A 194 -5.88 -4.22 -2.14
CA ALA A 194 -4.48 -4.59 -2.17
C ALA A 194 -3.58 -3.41 -2.54
N MET A 195 -3.98 -2.56 -3.51
CA MET A 195 -3.24 -1.36 -3.90
C MET A 195 -3.17 -0.31 -2.79
N ILE A 196 -4.24 -0.10 -2.03
CA ILE A 196 -4.24 0.80 -0.86
C ILE A 196 -3.22 0.30 0.17
N MET A 197 -3.27 -1.00 0.51
CA MET A 197 -2.34 -1.59 1.48
C MET A 197 -0.88 -1.54 1.02
N CYS A 198 -0.62 -1.85 -0.26
CA CYS A 198 0.72 -1.73 -0.84
C CYS A 198 1.21 -0.28 -0.81
N GLY A 199 0.34 0.68 -1.08
CA GLY A 199 0.64 2.10 -1.01
C GLY A 199 1.03 2.55 0.40
N MET A 200 0.28 2.11 1.41
CA MET A 200 0.57 2.39 2.82
C MET A 200 1.94 1.81 3.23
N SER A 201 2.20 0.55 2.86
CA SER A 201 3.47 -0.12 3.18
C SER A 201 4.66 0.56 2.49
N ALA A 202 4.52 0.93 1.22
CA ALA A 202 5.56 1.61 0.46
C ALA A 202 5.90 2.99 1.04
N ALA A 203 4.88 3.79 1.38
CA ALA A 203 5.08 5.11 1.97
C ALA A 203 5.69 5.02 3.37
N PHE A 204 5.29 4.06 4.17
CA PHE A 204 5.86 3.80 5.48
C PHE A 204 7.33 3.39 5.38
N SER A 205 7.65 2.41 4.52
CA SER A 205 9.02 1.97 4.28
C SER A 205 9.91 3.11 3.79
N ALA A 206 9.43 3.96 2.88
CA ALA A 206 10.19 5.08 2.36
C ALA A 206 10.45 6.20 3.40
N LEU A 207 9.62 6.28 4.44
CA LEU A 207 9.81 7.26 5.52
C LEU A 207 10.85 6.81 6.54
N PHE A 208 10.96 5.51 6.78
CA PHE A 208 11.84 4.93 7.82
C PHE A 208 13.12 4.30 7.25
N GLY A 209 13.26 4.13 5.95
CA GLY A 209 14.42 3.55 5.26
C GLY A 209 14.28 2.07 5.14
#